data_87d19c59b5f3ebfca9ba0d50121318f8
#
_entry.id   87d19c59b5f3ebfca9ba0d50121318f8
#
_cell.length_a   1.000
_cell.length_b   1.000
_cell.length_c   1.000
_cell.angle_alpha   90.00
_cell.angle_beta   90.00
_cell.angle_gamma   90.00
#
_symmetry.space_group_name_H-M   'P 1'
#
loop_
_entity.id
_entity.type
_entity.pdbx_description
1 polymer ?
#
loop_
_entity_poly.entity_id
_entity_poly.type
_entity_poly.pdbx_seq_one_letter_code
_entity_poly.pdbx_strand_id
1 'polypeptide(L)'
;MKPQLTEEQIAIIRSTGDIRINAVAGSGKTTTVIEYAASRPAGSRILYLAFNKSVRLEAAGKFEARGLRNVKVETAHSLAYRHIVYPYGYNVKPSSYKTYEIVELLELSSTGEKHAEYILANHISRFLTYFCNSDKPKVQDLNYLDVIHDDAARGFVSKFYTIVENGVRQLLARMDKGTIDITHDFYLKKFQLSNPALPYDYILFDEGQDASGVMLDVFLKQKATKVIVGDVHQQIYGWRYAVNSLEKTDFKTFHLSASFRFPQDIARLASGILDWKKNLHDPDPVTITGLGSDTSEVSKATIARTNLGLLLKAIEYVTDNRKGQRIYFEGNISSYTYADEGASLYDVLNLQNNQRDRIRDKLILSMKDMDELEEYIEKTEDVQLSMMAEIVKEYGDEIYGILKSLKELHIEGDDKTQANMVFSTVHRAKGMEYDVVYLVDDFITEDRLEKLKAREKEKGQSLQIAKWNEEINLLYVAVTRARYKLYIPGPLIPRGFPAGKHVATQTAGHANTQASSHVSAGKKPTASSHDGKAAQLSRLQASRQKTERKKDTAYQPWTAELDKELTAMAYTGAPIGTMADYFGRTKGAVYSRLKKLGYFS
;
A
#
# COMPACT_ATOMS: atom_id res chain seq x y z
N MET A 1 -18.76 26.47 -18.30
CA MET A 1 -19.37 25.57 -19.31
C MET A 1 -19.86 24.32 -18.61
N LYS A 2 -21.04 23.77 -18.99
CA LYS A 2 -21.45 22.45 -18.52
C LYS A 2 -20.53 21.41 -19.15
N PRO A 3 -20.05 20.41 -18.41
CA PRO A 3 -19.23 19.35 -19.00
C PRO A 3 -20.05 18.61 -20.08
N GLN A 4 -19.41 18.28 -21.20
CA GLN A 4 -20.02 17.42 -22.21
C GLN A 4 -20.05 15.99 -21.66
N LEU A 5 -21.24 15.47 -21.41
CA LEU A 5 -21.43 14.12 -20.85
C LEU A 5 -21.37 13.05 -21.95
N THR A 6 -20.78 11.91 -21.63
CA THR A 6 -20.80 10.74 -22.52
C THR A 6 -22.16 10.06 -22.52
N GLU A 7 -22.43 9.20 -23.51
CA GLU A 7 -23.66 8.40 -23.56
C GLU A 7 -23.82 7.50 -22.32
N GLU A 8 -22.71 6.90 -21.84
CA GLU A 8 -22.69 6.11 -20.59
C GLU A 8 -23.13 6.96 -19.39
N GLN A 9 -22.60 8.18 -19.24
CA GLN A 9 -22.98 9.10 -18.17
C GLN A 9 -24.46 9.50 -18.27
N ILE A 10 -24.95 9.79 -19.48
CA ILE A 10 -26.36 10.14 -19.71
C ILE A 10 -27.28 8.95 -19.34
N ALA A 11 -26.90 7.73 -19.71
CA ALA A 11 -27.66 6.52 -19.36
C ALA A 11 -27.76 6.33 -17.84
N ILE A 12 -26.67 6.56 -17.09
CA ILE A 12 -26.65 6.52 -15.62
C ILE A 12 -27.56 7.60 -15.03
N ILE A 13 -27.45 8.84 -15.49
CA ILE A 13 -28.24 9.97 -14.99
C ILE A 13 -29.76 9.72 -15.16
N ARG A 14 -30.15 9.07 -16.25
CA ARG A 14 -31.54 8.74 -16.54
C ARG A 14 -32.04 7.46 -15.87
N SER A 15 -31.16 6.70 -15.24
CA SER A 15 -31.52 5.43 -14.61
C SER A 15 -32.41 5.61 -13.38
N THR A 16 -33.15 4.53 -13.04
CA THR A 16 -34.02 4.44 -11.87
C THR A 16 -33.75 3.13 -11.12
N GLY A 17 -34.15 3.09 -9.85
CA GLY A 17 -33.92 1.93 -8.98
C GLY A 17 -32.48 1.82 -8.48
N ASP A 18 -32.17 0.70 -7.86
CA ASP A 18 -30.83 0.41 -7.33
C ASP A 18 -29.87 0.11 -8.48
N ILE A 19 -28.72 0.80 -8.51
CA ILE A 19 -27.71 0.67 -9.56
C ILE A 19 -26.31 0.55 -9.00
N ARG A 20 -25.45 -0.16 -9.72
CA ARG A 20 -24.01 -0.16 -9.54
C ARG A 20 -23.30 0.41 -10.78
N ILE A 21 -22.28 1.24 -10.54
CA ILE A 21 -21.53 1.91 -11.59
C ILE A 21 -20.07 1.45 -11.48
N ASN A 22 -19.66 0.61 -12.42
CA ASN A 22 -18.26 0.20 -12.53
C ASN A 22 -17.53 1.19 -13.44
N ALA A 23 -16.59 1.93 -12.86
CA ALA A 23 -16.02 3.12 -13.47
C ALA A 23 -14.50 3.07 -13.44
N VAL A 24 -13.86 3.09 -14.61
CA VAL A 24 -12.39 3.11 -14.69
C VAL A 24 -11.78 4.38 -14.10
N ALA A 25 -10.46 4.34 -13.82
CA ALA A 25 -9.72 5.48 -13.30
C ALA A 25 -9.88 6.72 -14.23
N GLY A 26 -10.22 7.88 -13.63
CA GLY A 26 -10.35 9.13 -14.39
C GLY A 26 -11.62 9.26 -15.26
N SER A 27 -12.62 8.39 -15.08
CA SER A 27 -13.84 8.38 -15.91
C SER A 27 -14.90 9.43 -15.55
N GLY A 28 -14.61 10.32 -14.61
CA GLY A 28 -15.58 11.34 -14.18
C GLY A 28 -16.67 10.82 -13.25
N LYS A 29 -16.39 9.79 -12.43
CA LYS A 29 -17.30 9.23 -11.41
C LYS A 29 -18.04 10.33 -10.64
N THR A 30 -17.30 11.22 -9.99
CA THR A 30 -17.86 12.29 -9.16
C THR A 30 -18.80 13.21 -9.95
N THR A 31 -18.41 13.60 -11.16
CA THR A 31 -19.26 14.41 -12.06
C THR A 31 -20.57 13.69 -12.38
N THR A 32 -20.50 12.41 -12.72
CA THR A 32 -21.67 11.59 -13.04
C THR A 32 -22.62 11.47 -11.86
N VAL A 33 -22.09 11.25 -10.65
CA VAL A 33 -22.90 11.13 -9.43
C VAL A 33 -23.53 12.47 -9.03
N ILE A 34 -22.84 13.60 -9.23
CA ILE A 34 -23.38 14.94 -9.01
C ILE A 34 -24.55 15.21 -9.97
N GLU A 35 -24.39 14.94 -11.27
CA GLU A 35 -25.44 15.13 -12.26
C GLU A 35 -26.61 14.13 -12.05
N TYR A 36 -26.33 12.90 -11.60
CA TYR A 36 -27.35 11.96 -11.15
C TYR A 36 -28.17 12.56 -10.00
N ALA A 37 -27.54 13.08 -8.96
CA ALA A 37 -28.22 13.73 -7.84
C ALA A 37 -29.05 14.95 -8.29
N ALA A 38 -28.49 15.77 -9.19
CA ALA A 38 -29.17 16.95 -9.74
C ALA A 38 -30.43 16.59 -10.57
N SER A 39 -30.49 15.38 -11.12
CA SER A 39 -31.65 14.92 -11.89
C SER A 39 -32.75 14.26 -11.05
N ARG A 40 -32.55 14.13 -9.75
CA ARG A 40 -33.60 13.59 -8.83
C ARG A 40 -34.65 14.65 -8.48
N PRO A 41 -35.83 14.23 -8.03
CA PRO A 41 -36.89 15.19 -7.63
C PRO A 41 -36.38 16.22 -6.62
N ALA A 42 -36.78 17.48 -6.78
CA ALA A 42 -36.24 18.62 -6.03
C ALA A 42 -36.38 18.51 -4.50
N GLY A 43 -37.35 17.76 -3.99
CA GLY A 43 -37.58 17.53 -2.55
C GLY A 43 -36.83 16.30 -1.98
N SER A 44 -36.08 15.56 -2.79
CA SER A 44 -35.45 14.32 -2.35
C SER A 44 -34.33 14.61 -1.35
N ARG A 45 -34.29 13.82 -0.27
CA ARG A 45 -33.18 13.83 0.70
C ARG A 45 -32.13 12.83 0.22
N ILE A 46 -30.93 13.31 -0.09
CA ILE A 46 -29.85 12.53 -0.67
C ILE A 46 -28.69 12.46 0.31
N LEU A 47 -28.21 11.25 0.61
CA LEU A 47 -26.98 11.03 1.35
C LEU A 47 -25.89 10.63 0.36
N TYR A 48 -24.77 11.34 0.37
CA TYR A 48 -23.54 10.93 -0.32
C TYR A 48 -22.54 10.42 0.71
N LEU A 49 -22.20 9.14 0.64
CA LEU A 49 -21.21 8.48 1.48
C LEU A 49 -19.85 8.53 0.82
N ALA A 50 -18.97 9.39 1.34
CA ALA A 50 -17.60 9.53 0.93
C ALA A 50 -16.68 8.54 1.66
N PHE A 51 -15.64 8.06 1.00
CA PHE A 51 -14.69 7.12 1.59
C PHE A 51 -13.91 7.72 2.77
N ASN A 52 -13.42 8.97 2.65
CA ASN A 52 -12.63 9.63 3.69
C ASN A 52 -12.98 11.12 3.83
N LYS A 53 -12.33 11.79 4.81
CA LYS A 53 -12.57 13.22 5.13
C LYS A 53 -12.21 14.15 3.96
N SER A 54 -11.11 13.89 3.24
CA SER A 54 -10.68 14.73 2.12
C SER A 54 -11.67 14.66 0.97
N VAL A 55 -12.07 13.46 0.54
CA VAL A 55 -13.09 13.24 -0.49
C VAL A 55 -14.45 13.85 -0.06
N ARG A 56 -14.81 13.76 1.23
CA ARG A 56 -16.03 14.38 1.76
C ARG A 56 -16.04 15.90 1.56
N LEU A 57 -14.92 16.57 1.90
CA LEU A 57 -14.82 18.03 1.78
C LEU A 57 -14.86 18.47 0.32
N GLU A 58 -14.14 17.77 -0.56
CA GLU A 58 -14.13 18.02 -1.98
C GLU A 58 -15.53 17.82 -2.61
N ALA A 59 -16.18 16.71 -2.31
CA ALA A 59 -17.53 16.42 -2.79
C ALA A 59 -18.54 17.46 -2.29
N ALA A 60 -18.48 17.84 -1.00
CA ALA A 60 -19.37 18.86 -0.44
C ALA A 60 -19.26 20.19 -1.20
N GLY A 61 -18.04 20.66 -1.48
CA GLY A 61 -17.83 21.87 -2.29
C GLY A 61 -18.37 21.75 -3.71
N LYS A 62 -18.24 20.58 -4.35
CA LYS A 62 -18.78 20.34 -5.70
C LYS A 62 -20.31 20.30 -5.72
N PHE A 63 -20.96 19.68 -4.73
CA PHE A 63 -22.42 19.67 -4.60
C PHE A 63 -22.95 21.08 -4.34
N GLU A 64 -22.29 21.86 -3.47
CA GLU A 64 -22.63 23.25 -3.18
C GLU A 64 -22.50 24.14 -4.42
N ALA A 65 -21.37 24.04 -5.14
CA ALA A 65 -21.14 24.77 -6.40
C ALA A 65 -22.19 24.44 -7.48
N ARG A 66 -22.77 23.22 -7.44
CA ARG A 66 -23.86 22.79 -8.31
C ARG A 66 -25.25 23.27 -7.82
N GLY A 67 -25.32 23.87 -6.62
CA GLY A 67 -26.56 24.35 -6.01
C GLY A 67 -27.42 23.26 -5.34
N LEU A 68 -26.86 22.09 -5.05
CA LEU A 68 -27.57 20.94 -4.48
C LEU A 68 -27.56 20.96 -2.95
N ARG A 69 -28.43 21.76 -2.34
CA ARG A 69 -28.53 21.89 -0.89
C ARG A 69 -29.23 20.71 -0.20
N ASN A 70 -29.90 19.86 -0.94
CA ASN A 70 -30.58 18.66 -0.48
C ASN A 70 -29.68 17.41 -0.39
N VAL A 71 -28.40 17.56 -0.69
CA VAL A 71 -27.39 16.48 -0.57
C VAL A 71 -26.61 16.66 0.72
N LYS A 72 -26.67 15.66 1.60
CA LYS A 72 -25.83 15.57 2.80
C LYS A 72 -24.59 14.72 2.48
N VAL A 73 -23.41 15.30 2.63
CA VAL A 73 -22.13 14.60 2.38
C VAL A 73 -21.52 14.18 3.70
N GLU A 74 -21.35 12.87 3.91
CA GLU A 74 -20.83 12.27 5.14
C GLU A 74 -19.81 11.16 4.82
N THR A 75 -18.97 10.83 5.78
CA THR A 75 -18.28 9.52 5.77
C THR A 75 -19.07 8.53 6.63
N ALA A 76 -18.91 7.22 6.40
CA ALA A 76 -19.56 6.21 7.25
C ALA A 76 -19.20 6.39 8.73
N HIS A 77 -17.93 6.71 9.03
CA HIS A 77 -17.47 7.00 10.38
C HIS A 77 -18.11 8.26 10.98
N SER A 78 -18.27 9.37 10.22
CA SER A 78 -18.94 10.57 10.75
C SER A 78 -20.42 10.34 11.02
N LEU A 79 -21.07 9.52 10.19
CA LEU A 79 -22.45 9.10 10.39
C LEU A 79 -22.58 8.23 11.66
N ALA A 80 -21.75 7.20 11.79
CA ALA A 80 -21.74 6.31 12.95
C ALA A 80 -21.37 7.06 14.25
N TYR A 81 -20.40 7.98 14.19
CA TYR A 81 -19.99 8.79 15.33
C TYR A 81 -21.18 9.55 15.93
N ARG A 82 -21.98 10.21 15.10
CA ARG A 82 -23.15 10.98 15.53
C ARG A 82 -24.25 10.10 16.15
N HIS A 83 -24.42 8.86 15.68
CA HIS A 83 -25.45 7.95 16.15
C HIS A 83 -25.04 7.14 17.38
N ILE A 84 -23.73 6.94 17.59
CA ILE A 84 -23.21 6.09 18.66
C ILE A 84 -22.44 6.90 19.69
N VAL A 85 -21.43 7.68 19.28
CA VAL A 85 -20.51 8.30 20.25
C VAL A 85 -21.23 9.35 21.07
N TYR A 86 -21.96 10.27 20.43
CA TYR A 86 -22.70 11.32 21.13
C TYR A 86 -23.75 10.79 22.12
N PRO A 87 -24.69 9.91 21.70
CA PRO A 87 -25.75 9.46 22.60
C PRO A 87 -25.24 8.64 23.78
N TYR A 88 -24.16 7.88 23.61
CA TYR A 88 -23.61 7.02 24.66
C TYR A 88 -22.51 7.70 25.48
N GLY A 89 -22.02 8.87 25.08
CA GLY A 89 -20.97 9.60 25.79
C GLY A 89 -19.61 8.90 25.78
N TYR A 90 -19.31 8.13 24.74
CA TYR A 90 -18.05 7.41 24.65
C TYR A 90 -16.85 8.31 24.40
N ASN A 91 -15.72 8.01 25.04
CA ASN A 91 -14.43 8.54 24.67
C ASN A 91 -13.85 7.71 23.51
N VAL A 92 -13.36 8.41 22.47
CA VAL A 92 -12.77 7.76 21.29
C VAL A 92 -11.26 7.87 21.34
N LYS A 93 -10.56 6.73 21.30
CA LYS A 93 -9.11 6.67 21.22
C LYS A 93 -8.66 7.17 19.84
N PRO A 94 -7.66 8.08 19.74
CA PRO A 94 -7.21 8.64 18.47
C PRO A 94 -6.55 7.60 17.53
N SER A 95 -6.01 6.52 18.08
CA SER A 95 -5.36 5.41 17.37
C SER A 95 -5.85 4.08 17.90
N SER A 96 -5.56 2.99 17.21
CA SER A 96 -5.78 1.63 17.73
C SER A 96 -5.02 1.40 19.02
N TYR A 97 -5.45 0.41 19.80
CA TYR A 97 -4.70 -0.05 20.97
C TYR A 97 -3.38 -0.65 20.52
N LYS A 98 -2.30 -0.24 21.17
CA LYS A 98 -0.98 -0.83 20.95
C LYS A 98 -0.89 -2.19 21.62
N THR A 99 -0.02 -3.04 21.12
CA THR A 99 0.15 -4.41 21.61
C THR A 99 0.40 -4.45 23.12
N TYR A 100 1.29 -3.60 23.65
CA TYR A 100 1.55 -3.55 25.09
C TYR A 100 0.34 -3.08 25.92
N GLU A 101 -0.51 -2.18 25.39
CA GLU A 101 -1.73 -1.74 26.09
C GLU A 101 -2.73 -2.90 26.20
N ILE A 102 -2.83 -3.75 25.16
CA ILE A 102 -3.69 -4.94 25.18
C ILE A 102 -3.16 -5.96 26.17
N VAL A 103 -1.84 -6.17 26.25
CA VAL A 103 -1.21 -7.03 27.26
C VAL A 103 -1.59 -6.56 28.67
N GLU A 104 -1.46 -5.28 28.96
CA GLU A 104 -1.80 -4.69 30.25
C GLU A 104 -3.32 -4.77 30.56
N LEU A 105 -4.16 -4.40 29.58
CA LEU A 105 -5.62 -4.42 29.73
C LEU A 105 -6.18 -5.81 29.97
N LEU A 106 -5.65 -6.82 29.31
CA LEU A 106 -6.16 -8.19 29.43
C LEU A 106 -5.35 -9.07 30.39
N GLU A 107 -4.32 -8.50 31.03
CA GLU A 107 -3.41 -9.19 31.95
C GLU A 107 -2.84 -10.47 31.29
N LEU A 108 -2.45 -10.35 30.01
CA LEU A 108 -1.91 -11.48 29.28
C LEU A 108 -0.56 -11.89 29.86
N SER A 109 -0.40 -13.16 30.11
CA SER A 109 0.84 -13.74 30.64
C SER A 109 1.48 -14.65 29.60
N SER A 110 2.79 -14.86 29.75
CA SER A 110 3.53 -15.81 28.93
C SER A 110 2.95 -17.22 29.06
N THR A 111 2.72 -17.87 27.94
CA THR A 111 2.15 -19.23 27.85
C THR A 111 3.24 -20.30 27.72
N GLY A 112 4.49 -19.95 28.05
CA GLY A 112 5.65 -20.83 27.90
C GLY A 112 6.39 -20.67 26.56
N GLU A 113 5.85 -19.88 25.64
CA GLU A 113 6.55 -19.42 24.42
C GLU A 113 7.09 -18.01 24.61
N LYS A 114 8.21 -17.71 23.97
CA LYS A 114 8.81 -16.37 24.02
C LYS A 114 7.85 -15.33 23.45
N HIS A 115 7.70 -14.20 24.13
CA HIS A 115 6.85 -13.08 23.74
C HIS A 115 5.39 -13.45 23.42
N ALA A 116 4.90 -14.56 23.96
CA ALA A 116 3.56 -15.06 23.67
C ALA A 116 2.47 -14.03 23.99
N GLU A 117 2.62 -13.26 25.09
CA GLU A 117 1.72 -12.19 25.48
C GLU A 117 1.58 -11.11 24.42
N TYR A 118 2.69 -10.71 23.77
CA TYR A 118 2.68 -9.72 22.68
C TYR A 118 2.13 -10.31 21.39
N ILE A 119 2.46 -11.56 21.04
CA ILE A 119 1.92 -12.26 19.87
C ILE A 119 0.41 -12.41 20.01
N LEU A 120 -0.07 -12.84 21.19
CA LEU A 120 -1.51 -12.93 21.50
C LEU A 120 -2.19 -11.57 21.36
N ALA A 121 -1.61 -10.51 21.93
CA ALA A 121 -2.15 -9.16 21.87
C ALA A 121 -2.25 -8.64 20.43
N ASN A 122 -1.23 -8.91 19.59
CA ASN A 122 -1.26 -8.56 18.16
C ASN A 122 -2.42 -9.27 17.45
N HIS A 123 -2.57 -10.58 17.64
CA HIS A 123 -3.68 -11.33 17.03
C HIS A 123 -5.05 -10.93 17.57
N ILE A 124 -5.16 -10.59 18.86
CA ILE A 124 -6.38 -10.03 19.44
C ILE A 124 -6.75 -8.71 18.76
N SER A 125 -5.79 -7.80 18.57
CA SER A 125 -5.98 -6.52 17.86
C SER A 125 -6.45 -6.75 16.42
N ARG A 126 -5.78 -7.64 15.69
CA ARG A 126 -6.13 -7.99 14.30
C ARG A 126 -7.51 -8.63 14.19
N PHE A 127 -7.85 -9.58 15.08
CA PHE A 127 -9.16 -10.20 15.07
C PHE A 127 -10.28 -9.22 15.49
N LEU A 128 -10.01 -8.32 16.44
CA LEU A 128 -10.92 -7.24 16.80
C LEU A 128 -11.23 -6.37 15.57
N THR A 129 -10.20 -5.96 14.84
CA THR A 129 -10.35 -5.17 13.61
C THR A 129 -11.10 -5.95 12.54
N TYR A 130 -10.79 -7.23 12.34
CA TYR A 130 -11.51 -8.11 11.40
C TYR A 130 -13.00 -8.21 11.73
N PHE A 131 -13.34 -8.47 12.98
CA PHE A 131 -14.74 -8.52 13.42
C PHE A 131 -15.46 -7.18 13.22
N CYS A 132 -14.85 -6.07 13.66
CA CYS A 132 -15.46 -4.75 13.55
C CYS A 132 -15.70 -4.31 12.10
N ASN A 133 -14.91 -4.82 11.13
CA ASN A 133 -15.08 -4.53 9.72
C ASN A 133 -15.92 -5.58 8.97
N SER A 134 -16.33 -6.67 9.61
CA SER A 134 -17.19 -7.70 9.02
C SER A 134 -18.68 -7.32 9.07
N ASP A 135 -19.51 -8.02 8.32
CA ASP A 135 -20.98 -7.97 8.40
C ASP A 135 -21.55 -8.82 9.55
N LYS A 136 -20.75 -9.68 10.19
CA LYS A 136 -21.20 -10.67 11.15
C LYS A 136 -21.65 -10.04 12.48
N PRO A 137 -22.73 -10.51 13.09
CA PRO A 137 -23.25 -9.96 14.36
C PRO A 137 -22.45 -10.39 15.58
N LYS A 138 -21.73 -11.52 15.54
CA LYS A 138 -20.97 -12.06 16.67
C LYS A 138 -19.56 -12.44 16.24
N VAL A 139 -18.60 -12.37 17.19
CA VAL A 139 -17.20 -12.79 16.95
C VAL A 139 -17.12 -14.24 16.51
N GLN A 140 -17.94 -15.11 17.14
CA GLN A 140 -17.97 -16.55 16.87
C GLN A 140 -18.52 -16.92 15.48
N ASP A 141 -19.13 -15.98 14.77
CA ASP A 141 -19.60 -16.19 13.39
C ASP A 141 -18.45 -16.08 12.37
N LEU A 142 -17.23 -15.79 12.84
CA LEU A 142 -16.01 -15.69 12.06
C LEU A 142 -15.00 -16.76 12.48
N ASN A 143 -14.30 -17.32 11.50
CA ASN A 143 -13.10 -18.09 11.73
C ASN A 143 -11.88 -17.21 11.47
N TYR A 144 -11.17 -16.78 12.51
CA TYR A 144 -10.02 -15.89 12.35
C TYR A 144 -8.86 -16.53 11.58
N LEU A 145 -8.76 -17.87 11.57
CA LEU A 145 -7.73 -18.58 10.81
C LEU A 145 -7.85 -18.36 9.28
N ASP A 146 -9.04 -17.98 8.79
CA ASP A 146 -9.25 -17.75 7.36
C ASP A 146 -8.47 -16.54 6.80
N VAL A 147 -8.04 -15.63 7.69
CA VAL A 147 -7.30 -14.41 7.35
C VAL A 147 -5.82 -14.44 7.76
N ILE A 148 -5.33 -15.59 8.22
CA ILE A 148 -3.93 -15.81 8.56
C ILE A 148 -3.28 -16.63 7.45
N HIS A 149 -2.19 -16.14 6.89
CA HIS A 149 -1.56 -16.71 5.69
C HIS A 149 -0.21 -17.38 5.97
N ASP A 150 0.50 -16.94 7.01
CA ASP A 150 1.77 -17.54 7.42
C ASP A 150 1.54 -18.82 8.24
N ASP A 151 2.33 -19.85 7.98
CA ASP A 151 2.18 -21.16 8.64
C ASP A 151 2.55 -21.11 10.13
N ALA A 152 3.55 -20.30 10.51
CA ALA A 152 3.97 -20.14 11.90
C ALA A 152 2.92 -19.37 12.71
N ALA A 153 2.40 -18.27 12.13
CA ALA A 153 1.31 -17.49 12.71
C ALA A 153 0.05 -18.33 12.86
N ARG A 154 -0.32 -19.10 11.83
CA ARG A 154 -1.47 -19.99 11.84
C ARG A 154 -1.34 -21.10 12.89
N GLY A 155 -0.16 -21.69 13.01
CA GLY A 155 0.15 -22.70 14.04
C GLY A 155 -0.01 -22.14 15.45
N PHE A 156 0.56 -20.96 15.70
CA PHE A 156 0.44 -20.27 16.99
C PHE A 156 -1.02 -19.96 17.32
N VAL A 157 -1.76 -19.31 16.42
CA VAL A 157 -3.16 -18.94 16.66
C VAL A 157 -4.05 -20.18 16.84
N SER A 158 -3.83 -21.25 16.08
CA SER A 158 -4.60 -22.49 16.25
C SER A 158 -4.45 -23.07 17.67
N LYS A 159 -3.24 -23.02 18.23
CA LYS A 159 -2.95 -23.47 19.59
C LYS A 159 -3.64 -22.61 20.65
N PHE A 160 -3.73 -21.30 20.44
CA PHE A 160 -4.22 -20.33 21.41
C PHE A 160 -5.55 -19.66 21.00
N TYR A 161 -6.29 -20.25 20.05
CA TYR A 161 -7.49 -19.65 19.45
C TYR A 161 -8.50 -19.15 20.48
N THR A 162 -8.80 -19.97 21.50
CA THR A 162 -9.76 -19.61 22.56
C THR A 162 -9.30 -18.39 23.36
N ILE A 163 -7.99 -18.22 23.59
CA ILE A 163 -7.45 -17.05 24.29
C ILE A 163 -7.63 -15.81 23.42
N VAL A 164 -7.30 -15.90 22.13
CA VAL A 164 -7.44 -14.81 21.18
C VAL A 164 -8.90 -14.38 21.05
N GLU A 165 -9.83 -15.32 20.85
CA GLU A 165 -11.27 -15.02 20.73
C GLU A 165 -11.83 -14.40 22.02
N ASN A 166 -11.50 -14.96 23.19
CA ASN A 166 -11.94 -14.43 24.48
C ASN A 166 -11.36 -13.03 24.73
N GLY A 167 -10.11 -12.76 24.34
CA GLY A 167 -9.51 -11.43 24.43
C GLY A 167 -10.27 -10.39 23.61
N VAL A 168 -10.65 -10.73 22.39
CA VAL A 168 -11.49 -9.86 21.53
C VAL A 168 -12.83 -9.56 22.22
N ARG A 169 -13.50 -10.58 22.73
CA ARG A 169 -14.80 -10.42 23.43
C ARG A 169 -14.69 -9.56 24.67
N GLN A 170 -13.60 -9.70 25.44
CA GLN A 170 -13.35 -8.89 26.64
C GLN A 170 -13.11 -7.41 26.26
N LEU A 171 -12.30 -7.12 25.23
CA LEU A 171 -12.08 -5.75 24.77
C LEU A 171 -13.40 -5.12 24.29
N LEU A 172 -14.20 -5.85 23.49
CA LEU A 172 -15.51 -5.38 23.02
C LEU A 172 -16.43 -5.08 24.21
N ALA A 173 -16.49 -5.96 25.21
CA ALA A 173 -17.34 -5.77 26.38
C ALA A 173 -16.90 -4.56 27.24
N ARG A 174 -15.58 -4.34 27.39
CA ARG A 174 -15.05 -3.16 28.11
C ARG A 174 -15.32 -1.85 27.35
N MET A 175 -15.17 -1.83 26.02
CA MET A 175 -15.52 -0.70 25.17
C MET A 175 -17.03 -0.41 25.23
N ASP A 176 -17.85 -1.45 25.17
CA ASP A 176 -19.32 -1.31 25.23
C ASP A 176 -19.81 -0.72 26.56
N LYS A 177 -19.17 -1.09 27.67
CA LYS A 177 -19.44 -0.52 29.02
C LYS A 177 -18.81 0.86 29.21
N GLY A 178 -17.98 1.36 28.29
CA GLY A 178 -17.26 2.62 28.44
C GLY A 178 -16.18 2.61 29.51
N THR A 179 -15.71 1.43 29.95
CA THR A 179 -14.62 1.29 30.93
C THR A 179 -13.25 1.50 30.34
N ILE A 180 -13.14 1.45 29.01
CA ILE A 180 -11.99 1.83 28.22
C ILE A 180 -12.44 2.65 27.03
N ASP A 181 -11.54 3.46 26.43
CA ASP A 181 -11.84 4.24 25.25
C ASP A 181 -12.21 3.31 24.08
N ILE A 182 -13.16 3.75 23.25
CA ILE A 182 -13.58 2.97 22.09
C ILE A 182 -12.72 3.28 20.87
N THR A 183 -12.56 2.31 19.96
CA THR A 183 -11.89 2.52 18.67
C THR A 183 -12.86 3.03 17.60
N HIS A 184 -12.30 3.57 16.50
CA HIS A 184 -13.10 3.98 15.35
C HIS A 184 -13.90 2.82 14.74
N ASP A 185 -13.31 1.65 14.64
CA ASP A 185 -13.98 0.46 14.10
C ASP A 185 -15.09 -0.04 15.04
N PHE A 186 -14.90 0.10 16.36
CA PHE A 186 -15.90 -0.31 17.34
C PHE A 186 -17.23 0.46 17.19
N TYR A 187 -17.19 1.80 17.12
CA TYR A 187 -18.45 2.54 17.01
C TYR A 187 -19.12 2.37 15.64
N LEU A 188 -18.34 2.12 14.58
CA LEU A 188 -18.89 1.76 13.28
C LEU A 188 -19.61 0.41 13.34
N LYS A 189 -19.00 -0.58 14.01
CA LYS A 189 -19.62 -1.90 14.28
C LYS A 189 -20.88 -1.78 15.12
N LYS A 190 -20.83 -1.03 16.21
CA LYS A 190 -22.00 -0.80 17.07
C LYS A 190 -23.14 -0.11 16.31
N PHE A 191 -22.82 0.81 15.41
CA PHE A 191 -23.78 1.44 14.51
C PHE A 191 -24.45 0.43 13.59
N GLN A 192 -23.70 -0.48 12.97
CA GLN A 192 -24.24 -1.56 12.15
C GLN A 192 -25.17 -2.47 12.97
N LEU A 193 -24.75 -2.88 14.17
CA LEU A 193 -25.53 -3.76 15.04
C LEU A 193 -26.81 -3.09 15.55
N SER A 194 -26.87 -1.76 15.63
CA SER A 194 -28.09 -1.02 15.98
C SER A 194 -29.14 -1.03 14.87
N ASN A 195 -28.81 -1.56 13.69
CA ASN A 195 -29.68 -1.63 12.51
C ASN A 195 -30.34 -0.27 12.18
N PRO A 196 -29.56 0.80 11.93
CA PRO A 196 -30.07 2.16 11.82
C PRO A 196 -30.96 2.34 10.59
N ALA A 197 -32.11 3.01 10.76
CA ALA A 197 -32.93 3.50 9.65
C ALA A 197 -32.52 4.93 9.31
N LEU A 198 -32.00 5.15 8.12
CA LEU A 198 -31.53 6.46 7.67
C LEU A 198 -32.64 7.18 6.90
N PRO A 199 -32.96 8.46 7.23
CA PRO A 199 -34.08 9.17 6.66
C PRO A 199 -33.76 9.81 5.30
N TYR A 200 -33.25 9.02 4.35
CA TYR A 200 -32.91 9.45 3.00
C TYR A 200 -33.74 8.72 1.95
N ASP A 201 -33.99 9.41 0.83
CA ASP A 201 -34.71 8.85 -0.32
C ASP A 201 -33.70 8.20 -1.30
N TYR A 202 -32.44 8.70 -1.33
CA TYR A 202 -31.33 8.19 -2.11
C TYR A 202 -30.07 8.11 -1.26
N ILE A 203 -29.29 7.05 -1.45
CA ILE A 203 -27.95 6.91 -0.88
C ILE A 203 -26.97 6.62 -1.99
N LEU A 204 -25.99 7.52 -2.17
CA LEU A 204 -24.93 7.45 -3.16
C LEU A 204 -23.65 7.04 -2.46
N PHE A 205 -23.14 5.84 -2.70
CA PHE A 205 -21.97 5.28 -2.04
C PHE A 205 -20.77 5.31 -3.00
N ASP A 206 -19.84 6.22 -2.74
CA ASP A 206 -18.62 6.40 -3.55
C ASP A 206 -17.48 5.49 -3.07
N GLU A 207 -16.58 5.13 -4.00
CA GLU A 207 -15.46 4.21 -3.78
C GLU A 207 -15.91 2.86 -3.17
N GLY A 208 -17.01 2.30 -3.68
CA GLY A 208 -17.62 1.08 -3.15
C GLY A 208 -16.69 -0.14 -3.11
N GLN A 209 -15.63 -0.18 -3.94
CA GLN A 209 -14.63 -1.25 -3.90
C GLN A 209 -13.79 -1.27 -2.62
N ASP A 210 -13.75 -0.16 -1.87
CA ASP A 210 -13.00 -0.04 -0.62
C ASP A 210 -13.89 -0.13 0.63
N ALA A 211 -15.17 -0.40 0.47
CA ALA A 211 -16.10 -0.54 1.58
C ALA A 211 -15.76 -1.77 2.43
N SER A 212 -15.85 -1.63 3.75
CA SER A 212 -15.84 -2.80 4.64
C SER A 212 -17.21 -3.50 4.66
N GLY A 213 -17.23 -4.77 5.06
CA GLY A 213 -18.47 -5.55 5.17
C GLY A 213 -19.51 -4.88 6.06
N VAL A 214 -19.07 -4.22 7.15
CA VAL A 214 -19.94 -3.47 8.07
C VAL A 214 -20.60 -2.28 7.39
N MET A 215 -19.87 -1.54 6.54
CA MET A 215 -20.42 -0.40 5.80
C MET A 215 -21.43 -0.84 4.74
N LEU A 216 -21.09 -1.91 4.02
CA LEU A 216 -21.95 -2.48 2.99
C LEU A 216 -23.27 -3.00 3.59
N ASP A 217 -23.20 -3.68 4.73
CA ASP A 217 -24.40 -4.20 5.41
C ASP A 217 -25.35 -3.06 5.83
N VAL A 218 -24.81 -1.96 6.42
CA VAL A 218 -25.62 -0.77 6.74
C VAL A 218 -26.28 -0.19 5.49
N PHE A 219 -25.51 -0.06 4.39
CA PHE A 219 -26.01 0.51 3.13
C PHE A 219 -27.12 -0.35 2.51
N LEU A 220 -26.93 -1.67 2.44
CA LEU A 220 -27.88 -2.58 1.81
C LEU A 220 -29.22 -2.66 2.55
N LYS A 221 -29.21 -2.53 3.87
CA LYS A 221 -30.42 -2.58 4.71
C LYS A 221 -31.32 -1.34 4.61
N GLN A 222 -30.85 -0.26 3.95
CA GLN A 222 -31.67 0.96 3.83
C GLN A 222 -32.81 0.79 2.82
N LYS A 223 -33.93 1.47 3.08
CA LYS A 223 -35.09 1.53 2.17
C LYS A 223 -34.89 2.49 0.99
N ALA A 224 -33.93 3.39 1.09
CA ALA A 224 -33.57 4.36 0.05
C ALA A 224 -33.20 3.70 -1.27
N THR A 225 -33.36 4.41 -2.38
CA THR A 225 -32.73 4.01 -3.66
C THR A 225 -31.21 4.08 -3.53
N LYS A 226 -30.54 2.99 -3.87
CA LYS A 226 -29.11 2.78 -3.65
C LYS A 226 -28.33 2.92 -4.94
N VAL A 227 -27.31 3.77 -4.92
CA VAL A 227 -26.35 3.93 -6.01
C VAL A 227 -24.97 3.66 -5.44
N ILE A 228 -24.28 2.65 -5.94
CA ILE A 228 -22.91 2.36 -5.58
C ILE A 228 -22.00 2.60 -6.78
N VAL A 229 -20.93 3.35 -6.60
CA VAL A 229 -19.97 3.68 -7.65
C VAL A 229 -18.55 3.36 -7.18
N GLY A 230 -17.74 2.86 -8.10
CA GLY A 230 -16.34 2.58 -7.82
C GLY A 230 -15.63 1.96 -9.02
N ASP A 231 -14.37 1.64 -8.83
CA ASP A 231 -13.54 0.92 -9.78
C ASP A 231 -13.14 -0.43 -9.16
N VAL A 232 -13.69 -1.53 -9.65
CA VAL A 232 -13.39 -2.88 -9.13
C VAL A 232 -11.89 -3.21 -9.16
N HIS A 233 -11.13 -2.53 -10.02
CA HIS A 233 -9.69 -2.72 -10.16
C HIS A 233 -8.87 -1.74 -9.32
N GLN A 234 -9.50 -0.83 -8.57
CA GLN A 234 -8.84 0.02 -7.58
C GLN A 234 -9.02 -0.47 -6.14
N GLN A 235 -9.48 -1.70 -5.94
CA GLN A 235 -9.49 -2.34 -4.62
C GLN A 235 -8.06 -2.70 -4.20
N ILE A 236 -7.51 -1.95 -3.25
CA ILE A 236 -6.13 -2.10 -2.73
C ILE A 236 -6.07 -2.03 -1.20
N TYR A 237 -7.20 -2.17 -0.51
CA TYR A 237 -7.31 -2.15 0.94
C TYR A 237 -7.83 -3.47 1.53
N GLY A 238 -7.54 -4.60 0.87
CA GLY A 238 -7.88 -5.94 1.35
C GLY A 238 -7.32 -6.21 2.75
N TRP A 239 -6.14 -5.70 3.07
CA TRP A 239 -5.52 -5.77 4.38
C TRP A 239 -6.32 -5.06 5.50
N ARG A 240 -7.24 -4.13 5.15
CA ARG A 240 -8.25 -3.53 6.05
C ARG A 240 -9.59 -4.25 6.00
N TYR A 241 -9.63 -5.46 5.48
CA TYR A 241 -10.85 -6.24 5.32
C TYR A 241 -11.90 -5.56 4.42
N ALA A 242 -11.44 -4.72 3.48
CA ALA A 242 -12.31 -4.16 2.46
C ALA A 242 -12.88 -5.28 1.58
N VAL A 243 -14.16 -5.18 1.29
CA VAL A 243 -14.87 -6.09 0.39
C VAL A 243 -15.24 -5.34 -0.89
N ASN A 244 -15.09 -5.99 -2.04
CA ASN A 244 -15.52 -5.39 -3.29
C ASN A 244 -17.06 -5.35 -3.34
N SER A 245 -17.63 -4.25 -2.87
CA SER A 245 -19.08 -4.10 -2.76
C SER A 245 -19.77 -4.11 -4.14
N LEU A 246 -19.06 -3.69 -5.20
CA LEU A 246 -19.61 -3.74 -6.56
C LEU A 246 -19.84 -5.20 -7.03
N GLU A 247 -18.98 -6.12 -6.62
CA GLU A 247 -19.14 -7.55 -6.95
C GLU A 247 -20.20 -8.24 -6.06
N LYS A 248 -20.44 -7.71 -4.86
CA LYS A 248 -21.37 -8.30 -3.88
C LYS A 248 -22.81 -7.80 -4.00
N THR A 249 -23.11 -6.86 -4.90
CA THR A 249 -24.47 -6.32 -5.10
C THR A 249 -25.06 -6.85 -6.40
N ASP A 250 -26.30 -7.30 -6.34
CA ASP A 250 -27.08 -7.71 -7.52
C ASP A 250 -27.92 -6.52 -8.04
N PHE A 251 -27.25 -5.39 -8.30
CA PHE A 251 -27.88 -4.19 -8.85
C PHE A 251 -27.68 -4.12 -10.36
N LYS A 252 -28.55 -3.40 -11.05
CA LYS A 252 -28.35 -3.10 -12.48
C LYS A 252 -26.99 -2.42 -12.68
N THR A 253 -26.17 -3.03 -13.53
CA THR A 253 -24.79 -2.57 -13.78
C THR A 253 -24.76 -1.52 -14.88
N PHE A 254 -24.00 -0.46 -14.64
CA PHE A 254 -23.57 0.52 -15.63
C PHE A 254 -22.05 0.61 -15.63
N HIS A 255 -21.49 1.05 -16.76
CA HIS A 255 -20.05 1.20 -16.94
C HIS A 255 -19.70 2.65 -17.27
N LEU A 256 -18.51 3.09 -16.84
CA LEU A 256 -17.83 4.29 -17.31
C LEU A 256 -16.46 3.85 -17.81
N SER A 257 -16.32 3.67 -19.12
CA SER A 257 -15.15 3.06 -19.77
C SER A 257 -14.14 4.07 -20.30
N ALA A 258 -14.54 5.35 -20.42
CA ALA A 258 -13.67 6.42 -20.92
C ALA A 258 -12.96 7.15 -19.79
N SER A 259 -11.63 7.24 -19.85
CA SER A 259 -10.80 8.01 -18.92
C SER A 259 -10.45 9.37 -19.51
N PHE A 260 -10.78 10.45 -18.81
CA PHE A 260 -10.39 11.82 -19.15
C PHE A 260 -9.04 12.23 -18.54
N ARG A 261 -8.40 11.31 -17.78
CA ARG A 261 -7.16 11.60 -17.06
C ARG A 261 -5.92 11.44 -17.94
N PHE A 262 -5.83 10.36 -18.70
CA PHE A 262 -4.63 9.93 -19.39
C PHE A 262 -4.90 9.57 -20.85
N PRO A 263 -3.88 9.64 -21.72
CA PRO A 263 -3.98 9.29 -23.13
C PRO A 263 -4.09 7.79 -23.39
N GLN A 264 -4.39 7.41 -24.64
CA GLN A 264 -4.75 6.04 -25.03
C GLN A 264 -3.64 5.01 -24.85
N ASP A 265 -2.36 5.38 -24.90
CA ASP A 265 -1.26 4.43 -24.69
C ASP A 265 -1.11 4.06 -23.22
N ILE A 266 -1.36 4.97 -22.28
CA ILE A 266 -1.45 4.65 -20.84
C ILE A 266 -2.69 3.79 -20.58
N ALA A 267 -3.84 4.07 -21.23
CA ALA A 267 -5.04 3.24 -21.12
C ALA A 267 -4.80 1.80 -21.60
N ARG A 268 -4.11 1.62 -22.72
CA ARG A 268 -3.72 0.28 -23.23
C ARG A 268 -2.80 -0.46 -22.28
N LEU A 269 -1.82 0.24 -21.67
CA LEU A 269 -0.95 -0.35 -20.66
C LEU A 269 -1.75 -0.82 -19.45
N ALA A 270 -2.65 0.03 -18.94
CA ALA A 270 -3.50 -0.30 -17.81
C ALA A 270 -4.39 -1.52 -18.09
N SER A 271 -5.00 -1.60 -19.27
CA SER A 271 -5.78 -2.77 -19.70
C SER A 271 -4.89 -4.03 -19.82
N GLY A 272 -3.69 -3.92 -20.38
CA GLY A 272 -2.74 -5.03 -20.50
C GLY A 272 -2.28 -5.58 -19.14
N ILE A 273 -2.11 -4.70 -18.14
CA ILE A 273 -1.81 -5.13 -16.76
C ILE A 273 -3.01 -5.88 -16.16
N LEU A 274 -4.22 -5.39 -16.37
CA LEU A 274 -5.43 -6.08 -15.88
C LEU A 274 -5.65 -7.45 -16.54
N ASP A 275 -5.19 -7.63 -17.77
CA ASP A 275 -5.22 -8.92 -18.47
C ASP A 275 -4.39 -10.01 -17.76
N TRP A 276 -3.41 -9.65 -16.92
CA TRP A 276 -2.68 -10.62 -16.07
C TRP A 276 -3.60 -11.40 -15.12
N LYS A 277 -4.78 -10.87 -14.78
CA LYS A 277 -5.79 -11.57 -13.97
C LYS A 277 -6.28 -12.87 -14.63
N LYS A 278 -6.17 -13.00 -15.96
CA LYS A 278 -6.45 -14.23 -16.69
C LYS A 278 -5.56 -15.40 -16.25
N ASN A 279 -4.41 -15.12 -15.64
CA ASN A 279 -3.58 -16.13 -15.02
C ASN A 279 -4.15 -16.68 -13.70
N LEU A 280 -5.09 -15.98 -13.08
CA LEU A 280 -5.66 -16.30 -11.77
C LEU A 280 -7.07 -16.88 -11.88
N HIS A 281 -7.92 -16.29 -12.70
CA HIS A 281 -9.32 -16.66 -12.95
C HIS A 281 -9.73 -16.19 -14.35
N ASP A 282 -10.98 -16.41 -14.74
CA ASP A 282 -11.55 -15.86 -15.98
C ASP A 282 -12.26 -14.54 -15.68
N PRO A 283 -11.59 -13.38 -15.82
CA PRO A 283 -12.17 -12.08 -15.54
C PRO A 283 -13.00 -11.57 -16.71
N ASP A 284 -13.96 -10.71 -16.42
CA ASP A 284 -14.63 -9.92 -17.46
C ASP A 284 -13.61 -9.04 -18.22
N PRO A 285 -13.71 -8.95 -19.56
CA PRO A 285 -12.81 -8.11 -20.34
C PRO A 285 -12.95 -6.64 -19.95
N VAL A 286 -11.82 -5.98 -19.73
CA VAL A 286 -11.79 -4.55 -19.37
C VAL A 286 -11.29 -3.74 -20.54
N THR A 287 -12.16 -2.88 -21.08
CA THR A 287 -11.77 -1.91 -22.11
C THR A 287 -11.69 -0.52 -21.49
N ILE A 288 -10.54 0.14 -21.63
CA ILE A 288 -10.32 1.51 -21.19
C ILE A 288 -10.01 2.39 -22.40
N THR A 289 -10.82 3.42 -22.61
CA THR A 289 -10.57 4.43 -23.63
C THR A 289 -9.91 5.65 -23.01
N GLY A 290 -8.69 5.98 -23.41
CA GLY A 290 -7.97 7.16 -22.93
C GLY A 290 -8.31 8.39 -23.76
N LEU A 291 -8.92 9.39 -23.12
CA LEU A 291 -9.31 10.68 -23.70
C LEU A 291 -8.53 11.86 -23.10
N GLY A 292 -7.56 11.59 -22.22
CA GLY A 292 -6.72 12.64 -21.64
C GLY A 292 -5.91 13.37 -22.70
N SER A 293 -5.78 14.68 -22.55
CA SER A 293 -5.01 15.56 -23.43
C SER A 293 -3.57 15.71 -22.93
N ASP A 294 -2.67 16.13 -23.82
CA ASP A 294 -1.32 16.54 -23.46
C ASP A 294 -1.38 17.71 -22.47
N THR A 295 -0.64 17.61 -21.37
CA THR A 295 -0.50 18.66 -20.35
C THR A 295 0.96 19.11 -20.24
N SER A 296 1.20 20.24 -19.59
CA SER A 296 2.56 20.66 -19.21
C SER A 296 3.11 19.73 -18.11
N GLU A 297 4.40 19.39 -18.18
CA GLU A 297 5.09 18.58 -17.17
C GLU A 297 5.40 19.39 -15.89
N VAL A 298 4.39 19.67 -15.08
CA VAL A 298 4.53 20.48 -13.86
C VAL A 298 4.81 19.62 -12.63
N SER A 299 4.00 18.57 -12.43
CA SER A 299 4.09 17.71 -11.25
C SER A 299 4.74 16.37 -11.57
N LYS A 300 5.73 15.97 -10.74
CA LYS A 300 6.47 14.71 -10.90
C LYS A 300 6.36 13.87 -9.63
N ALA A 301 6.07 12.58 -9.77
CA ALA A 301 6.02 11.67 -8.64
C ALA A 301 6.79 10.37 -8.89
N THR A 302 7.44 9.88 -7.85
CA THR A 302 7.96 8.51 -7.78
C THR A 302 6.99 7.68 -6.93
N ILE A 303 6.47 6.60 -7.50
CA ILE A 303 5.49 5.73 -6.84
C ILE A 303 6.07 4.34 -6.67
N ALA A 304 6.07 3.85 -5.41
CA ALA A 304 6.52 2.52 -5.03
C ALA A 304 5.35 1.68 -4.50
N ARG A 305 5.50 0.35 -4.58
CA ARG A 305 4.60 -0.61 -3.96
C ARG A 305 4.78 -0.62 -2.43
N THR A 306 6.03 -0.51 -1.97
CA THR A 306 6.42 -0.62 -0.56
C THR A 306 7.05 0.66 -0.03
N ASN A 307 6.99 0.84 1.31
CA ASN A 307 7.71 1.94 1.97
C ASN A 307 9.23 1.78 1.80
N LEU A 308 9.74 0.53 1.83
CA LEU A 308 11.15 0.23 1.60
C LEU A 308 11.58 0.68 0.20
N GLY A 309 10.90 0.20 -0.85
CA GLY A 309 11.21 0.58 -2.24
C GLY A 309 11.17 2.10 -2.45
N LEU A 310 10.19 2.78 -1.80
CA LEU A 310 10.10 4.23 -1.85
C LEU A 310 11.29 4.92 -1.18
N LEU A 311 11.65 4.47 0.03
CA LEU A 311 12.76 5.07 0.79
C LEU A 311 14.09 4.89 0.05
N LEU A 312 14.36 3.69 -0.47
CA LEU A 312 15.55 3.40 -1.28
C LEU A 312 15.64 4.32 -2.48
N LYS A 313 14.53 4.52 -3.19
CA LYS A 313 14.47 5.38 -4.36
C LYS A 313 14.63 6.86 -4.04
N ALA A 314 14.12 7.30 -2.88
CA ALA A 314 14.32 8.66 -2.39
C ALA A 314 15.79 8.91 -2.02
N ILE A 315 16.46 7.93 -1.39
CA ILE A 315 17.89 7.99 -1.07
C ILE A 315 18.72 8.11 -2.36
N GLU A 316 18.46 7.24 -3.34
CA GLU A 316 19.13 7.30 -4.65
C GLU A 316 18.95 8.68 -5.29
N TYR A 317 17.72 9.19 -5.33
CA TYR A 317 17.40 10.48 -5.92
C TYR A 317 18.17 11.64 -5.26
N VAL A 318 18.24 11.67 -3.93
CA VAL A 318 18.95 12.72 -3.17
C VAL A 318 20.46 12.60 -3.34
N THR A 319 20.99 11.38 -3.40
CA THR A 319 22.42 11.12 -3.58
C THR A 319 22.92 11.56 -4.97
N ASP A 320 22.10 11.33 -6.00
CA ASP A 320 22.44 11.67 -7.39
C ASP A 320 22.27 13.17 -7.69
N ASN A 321 21.35 13.85 -7.00
CA ASN A 321 20.96 15.24 -7.26
C ASN A 321 21.34 16.19 -6.10
N ARG A 322 22.63 16.32 -5.80
CA ARG A 322 23.19 16.94 -4.56
C ARG A 322 22.94 18.44 -4.33
N LYS A 323 22.34 19.22 -5.23
CA LYS A 323 22.17 20.68 -5.01
C LYS A 323 20.77 21.17 -5.35
N GLY A 324 20.10 21.75 -4.33
CA GLY A 324 18.89 22.56 -4.50
C GLY A 324 17.61 21.80 -4.78
N GLN A 325 17.60 20.47 -4.68
CA GLN A 325 16.40 19.67 -4.90
C GLN A 325 15.53 19.69 -3.64
N ARG A 326 14.24 19.97 -3.81
CA ARG A 326 13.23 19.87 -2.77
C ARG A 326 12.37 18.65 -3.04
N ILE A 327 12.14 17.84 -2.03
CA ILE A 327 11.32 16.64 -2.10
C ILE A 327 10.08 16.77 -1.21
N TYR A 328 9.04 16.05 -1.57
CA TYR A 328 7.83 15.94 -0.76
C TYR A 328 7.42 14.47 -0.64
N PHE A 329 7.11 14.03 0.58
CA PHE A 329 6.52 12.71 0.82
C PHE A 329 5.03 12.86 1.04
N GLU A 330 4.21 12.13 0.27
CA GLU A 330 2.76 12.11 0.52
C GLU A 330 2.46 11.54 1.91
N GLY A 331 1.80 12.35 2.73
CA GLY A 331 1.56 12.08 4.14
C GLY A 331 2.76 12.46 5.03
N ASN A 332 2.72 12.03 6.29
CA ASN A 332 3.78 12.37 7.24
C ASN A 332 5.04 11.53 6.94
N ILE A 333 6.19 12.20 6.71
CA ILE A 333 7.47 11.54 6.49
C ILE A 333 7.85 10.58 7.63
N SER A 334 7.49 10.91 8.88
CA SER A 334 7.75 10.05 10.02
C SER A 334 7.04 8.69 9.93
N SER A 335 5.90 8.60 9.23
CA SER A 335 5.18 7.34 9.04
C SER A 335 5.89 6.34 8.11
N TYR A 336 6.97 6.75 7.46
CA TYR A 336 7.86 5.84 6.71
C TYR A 336 8.98 5.27 7.59
N THR A 337 9.12 5.76 8.83
CA THR A 337 10.18 5.38 9.76
C THR A 337 9.66 4.86 11.11
N TYR A 338 8.34 4.86 11.31
CA TYR A 338 7.65 4.34 12.49
C TYR A 338 6.60 3.32 12.10
N ALA A 339 6.51 2.23 12.84
CA ALA A 339 5.42 1.27 12.75
C ALA A 339 4.14 1.84 13.39
N ASP A 340 2.98 1.32 13.01
CA ASP A 340 1.69 1.70 13.60
C ASP A 340 1.65 1.42 15.11
N GLU A 341 2.37 0.40 15.57
CA GLU A 341 2.48 0.00 16.97
C GLU A 341 3.46 0.86 17.80
N GLY A 342 4.17 1.79 17.17
CA GLY A 342 5.03 2.75 17.85
C GLY A 342 6.52 2.44 17.78
N ALA A 343 6.93 1.23 17.37
CA ALA A 343 8.32 0.90 17.10
C ALA A 343 8.89 1.80 16.00
N SER A 344 10.13 2.27 16.17
CA SER A 344 10.81 3.08 15.17
C SER A 344 11.94 2.31 14.52
N LEU A 345 12.32 2.75 13.32
CA LEU A 345 13.53 2.28 12.64
C LEU A 345 14.78 2.42 13.53
N TYR A 346 14.80 3.45 14.39
CA TYR A 346 15.88 3.67 15.37
C TYR A 346 15.88 2.63 16.48
N ASP A 347 14.72 2.18 16.95
CA ASP A 347 14.63 1.13 17.97
C ASP A 347 15.16 -0.19 17.42
N VAL A 348 14.81 -0.54 16.16
CA VAL A 348 15.32 -1.75 15.49
C VAL A 348 16.84 -1.65 15.26
N LEU A 349 17.34 -0.47 14.85
CA LEU A 349 18.78 -0.24 14.70
C LEU A 349 19.52 -0.36 16.05
N ASN A 350 18.96 0.20 17.11
CA ASN A 350 19.55 0.09 18.45
C ASN A 350 19.55 -1.37 18.96
N LEU A 351 18.54 -2.16 18.61
CA LEU A 351 18.51 -3.60 18.89
C LEU A 351 19.65 -4.32 18.15
N GLN A 352 19.83 -4.06 16.84
CA GLN A 352 20.93 -4.63 16.04
C GLN A 352 22.30 -4.28 16.61
N ASN A 353 22.47 -3.05 17.10
CA ASN A 353 23.72 -2.54 17.66
C ASN A 353 23.90 -2.86 19.14
N ASN A 354 22.97 -3.61 19.76
CA ASN A 354 22.96 -3.92 21.19
C ASN A 354 22.98 -2.67 22.10
N GLN A 355 22.39 -1.56 21.66
CA GLN A 355 22.28 -0.28 22.40
C GLN A 355 20.92 -0.20 23.12
N ARG A 356 20.68 -1.14 24.05
CA ARG A 356 19.37 -1.33 24.71
C ARG A 356 18.86 -0.12 25.45
N ASP A 357 19.74 0.70 26.01
CA ASP A 357 19.46 1.94 26.72
C ASP A 357 18.81 3.02 25.83
N ARG A 358 18.95 2.91 24.52
CA ARG A 358 18.38 3.81 23.51
C ARG A 358 17.08 3.34 22.91
N ILE A 359 16.65 2.11 23.19
CA ILE A 359 15.38 1.55 22.71
C ILE A 359 14.25 2.13 23.57
N ARG A 360 13.26 2.75 22.91
CA ARG A 360 12.10 3.37 23.55
C ARG A 360 10.84 2.53 23.48
N ASP A 361 10.72 1.75 22.43
CA ASP A 361 9.57 0.88 22.23
C ASP A 361 9.66 -0.34 23.15
N LYS A 362 8.56 -0.61 23.92
CA LYS A 362 8.51 -1.69 24.91
C LYS A 362 8.64 -3.07 24.27
N LEU A 363 8.05 -3.26 23.08
CA LEU A 363 8.11 -4.53 22.36
C LEU A 363 9.54 -4.81 21.89
N ILE A 364 10.19 -3.85 21.21
CA ILE A 364 11.58 -3.99 20.74
C ILE A 364 12.54 -4.15 21.93
N LEU A 365 12.32 -3.43 23.02
CA LEU A 365 13.13 -3.55 24.24
C LEU A 365 13.03 -4.96 24.88
N SER A 366 11.90 -5.63 24.73
CA SER A 366 11.70 -7.01 25.25
C SER A 366 12.44 -8.06 24.42
N MET A 367 12.81 -7.76 23.15
CA MET A 367 13.56 -8.68 22.28
C MET A 367 15.03 -8.76 22.73
N LYS A 368 15.61 -9.95 22.67
CA LYS A 368 17.02 -10.14 22.99
C LYS A 368 17.93 -9.63 21.87
N ASP A 369 17.59 -9.95 20.63
CA ASP A 369 18.37 -9.69 19.42
C ASP A 369 17.47 -9.64 18.18
N MET A 370 18.06 -9.47 17.01
CA MET A 370 17.37 -9.45 15.73
C MET A 370 16.74 -10.79 15.36
N ASP A 371 17.28 -11.91 15.82
CA ASP A 371 16.75 -13.24 15.53
C ASP A 371 15.37 -13.41 16.26
N GLU A 372 15.25 -12.92 17.49
CA GLU A 372 13.95 -12.92 18.22
C GLU A 372 12.93 -11.98 17.59
N LEU A 373 13.39 -10.83 17.07
CA LEU A 373 12.51 -9.92 16.34
C LEU A 373 11.98 -10.58 15.06
N GLU A 374 12.81 -11.32 14.32
CA GLU A 374 12.38 -12.04 13.13
C GLU A 374 11.38 -13.15 13.45
N GLU A 375 11.62 -13.92 14.51
CA GLU A 375 10.68 -14.93 14.98
C GLU A 375 9.31 -14.31 15.35
N TYR A 376 9.32 -13.14 16.00
CA TYR A 376 8.10 -12.37 16.30
C TYR A 376 7.39 -11.93 15.02
N ILE A 377 8.14 -11.39 14.04
CA ILE A 377 7.61 -10.94 12.75
C ILE A 377 6.94 -12.10 12.00
N GLU A 378 7.58 -13.27 11.96
CA GLU A 378 6.99 -14.46 11.34
C GLU A 378 5.66 -14.87 12.01
N LYS A 379 5.62 -14.88 13.35
CA LYS A 379 4.43 -15.27 14.12
C LYS A 379 3.29 -14.25 14.06
N THR A 380 3.58 -12.98 13.80
CA THR A 380 2.57 -11.90 13.76
C THR A 380 2.22 -11.43 12.36
N GLU A 381 2.98 -11.82 11.34
CA GLU A 381 2.90 -11.29 9.96
C GLU A 381 3.01 -9.75 9.94
N ASP A 382 3.87 -9.18 10.82
CA ASP A 382 4.04 -7.73 10.89
C ASP A 382 4.92 -7.22 9.74
N VAL A 383 4.26 -6.74 8.70
CA VAL A 383 4.91 -6.24 7.47
C VAL A 383 5.77 -5.00 7.74
N GLN A 384 5.37 -4.15 8.70
CA GLN A 384 6.09 -2.91 8.99
C GLN A 384 7.39 -3.19 9.73
N LEU A 385 7.36 -4.06 10.74
CA LEU A 385 8.56 -4.49 11.44
C LEU A 385 9.51 -5.28 10.53
N SER A 386 8.96 -6.14 9.66
CA SER A 386 9.75 -6.86 8.64
C SER A 386 10.54 -5.89 7.77
N MET A 387 9.87 -4.86 7.24
CA MET A 387 10.51 -3.83 6.44
C MET A 387 11.61 -3.08 7.21
N MET A 388 11.35 -2.73 8.48
CA MET A 388 12.35 -2.03 9.30
C MET A 388 13.58 -2.90 9.55
N ALA A 389 13.38 -4.20 9.81
CA ALA A 389 14.48 -5.15 9.98
C ALA A 389 15.32 -5.27 8.70
N GLU A 390 14.69 -5.30 7.52
CA GLU A 390 15.38 -5.32 6.23
C GLU A 390 16.21 -4.04 6.01
N ILE A 391 15.64 -2.84 6.25
CA ILE A 391 16.33 -1.56 6.11
C ILE A 391 17.55 -1.50 7.06
N VAL A 392 17.37 -1.91 8.31
CA VAL A 392 18.43 -1.88 9.31
C VAL A 392 19.56 -2.83 8.93
N LYS A 393 19.25 -4.02 8.43
CA LYS A 393 20.27 -4.98 7.94
C LYS A 393 21.05 -4.47 6.75
N GLU A 394 20.40 -3.73 5.85
CA GLU A 394 21.03 -3.22 4.63
C GLU A 394 21.94 -2.01 4.88
N TYR A 395 21.47 -1.05 5.70
CA TYR A 395 22.12 0.26 5.86
C TYR A 395 22.83 0.45 7.19
N GLY A 396 22.50 -0.30 8.23
CA GLY A 396 23.11 -0.13 9.56
C GLY A 396 23.13 1.32 10.04
N ASP A 397 24.27 1.78 10.54
CA ASP A 397 24.44 3.14 11.09
C ASP A 397 24.30 4.27 10.07
N GLU A 398 24.40 3.99 8.76
CA GLU A 398 24.21 4.98 7.71
C GLU A 398 22.79 5.55 7.70
N ILE A 399 21.82 4.82 8.26
CA ILE A 399 20.41 5.23 8.35
C ILE A 399 20.26 6.61 8.99
N TYR A 400 21.05 6.94 10.03
CA TYR A 400 20.96 8.25 10.69
C TYR A 400 21.24 9.41 9.73
N GLY A 401 22.33 9.31 8.96
CA GLY A 401 22.72 10.32 7.98
C GLY A 401 21.70 10.45 6.85
N ILE A 402 21.21 9.32 6.37
CA ILE A 402 20.24 9.23 5.29
C ILE A 402 18.91 9.90 5.70
N LEU A 403 18.32 9.52 6.83
CA LEU A 403 17.07 10.08 7.31
C LEU A 403 17.18 11.57 7.63
N LYS A 404 18.33 12.02 8.13
CA LYS A 404 18.60 13.44 8.34
C LYS A 404 18.57 14.19 7.01
N SER A 405 19.29 13.71 5.99
CA SER A 405 19.32 14.34 4.66
C SER A 405 17.94 14.39 4.01
N LEU A 406 17.13 13.32 4.11
CA LEU A 406 15.77 13.31 3.59
C LEU A 406 14.87 14.34 4.30
N LYS A 407 14.99 14.49 5.61
CA LYS A 407 14.23 15.50 6.38
C LYS A 407 14.63 16.93 6.04
N GLU A 408 15.91 17.20 5.84
CA GLU A 408 16.43 18.54 5.48
C GLU A 408 15.95 19.00 4.09
N LEU A 409 15.71 18.06 3.17
CA LEU A 409 15.25 18.35 1.81
C LEU A 409 13.72 18.30 1.67
N HIS A 410 13.03 17.75 2.67
CA HIS A 410 11.57 17.63 2.68
C HIS A 410 10.90 18.98 2.90
N ILE A 411 9.88 19.26 2.09
CA ILE A 411 9.02 20.43 2.26
C ILE A 411 8.00 20.13 3.34
N GLU A 412 7.97 20.96 4.38
CA GLU A 412 6.97 20.89 5.42
C GLU A 412 5.66 21.55 4.96
N GLY A 413 4.52 21.02 5.41
CA GLY A 413 3.17 21.51 5.08
C GLY A 413 2.56 20.84 3.87
N ASP A 414 1.42 21.36 3.41
CA ASP A 414 0.60 20.74 2.34
C ASP A 414 0.93 21.26 0.92
N ASP A 415 1.81 22.27 0.80
CA ASP A 415 2.15 22.88 -0.51
C ASP A 415 3.27 22.10 -1.23
N LYS A 416 2.85 21.03 -1.89
CA LYS A 416 3.75 20.20 -2.71
C LYS A 416 4.12 20.79 -4.07
N THR A 417 3.57 21.96 -4.44
CA THR A 417 3.84 22.58 -5.75
C THR A 417 5.29 23.03 -5.90
N GLN A 418 6.00 23.23 -4.78
CA GLN A 418 7.42 23.61 -4.76
C GLN A 418 8.37 22.39 -4.80
N ALA A 419 7.84 21.17 -4.76
CA ALA A 419 8.67 19.97 -4.79
C ALA A 419 9.13 19.66 -6.22
N ASN A 420 10.42 19.36 -6.38
CA ASN A 420 10.96 18.86 -7.63
C ASN A 420 10.53 17.41 -7.89
N MET A 421 10.31 16.65 -6.81
CA MET A 421 9.83 15.27 -6.84
C MET A 421 8.94 14.97 -5.63
N VAL A 422 7.79 14.37 -5.91
CA VAL A 422 6.90 13.82 -4.88
C VAL A 422 7.19 12.32 -4.74
N PHE A 423 7.36 11.83 -3.51
CA PHE A 423 7.52 10.43 -3.19
C PHE A 423 6.26 9.89 -2.54
N SER A 424 5.71 8.80 -3.06
CA SER A 424 4.47 8.21 -2.54
C SER A 424 4.46 6.70 -2.69
N THR A 425 3.91 5.99 -1.71
CA THR A 425 3.47 4.62 -1.98
C THR A 425 2.18 4.64 -2.80
N VAL A 426 1.91 3.56 -3.52
CA VAL A 426 0.69 3.44 -4.32
C VAL A 426 -0.58 3.62 -3.49
N HIS A 427 -0.60 3.14 -2.24
CA HIS A 427 -1.75 3.32 -1.33
C HIS A 427 -2.04 4.78 -1.02
N ARG A 428 -1.00 5.61 -0.82
CA ARG A 428 -1.14 7.05 -0.55
C ARG A 428 -1.37 7.86 -1.83
N ALA A 429 -0.85 7.39 -2.96
CA ALA A 429 -1.09 7.99 -4.27
C ALA A 429 -2.52 7.75 -4.79
N LYS A 430 -3.28 6.84 -4.17
CA LYS A 430 -4.68 6.62 -4.56
C LYS A 430 -5.49 7.91 -4.37
N GLY A 431 -6.25 8.30 -5.40
CA GLY A 431 -6.96 9.57 -5.45
C GLY A 431 -6.13 10.76 -5.95
N MET A 432 -4.78 10.64 -5.97
CA MET A 432 -3.90 11.67 -6.49
C MET A 432 -3.64 11.50 -8.00
N GLU A 433 -3.12 12.58 -8.63
CA GLU A 433 -2.76 12.62 -10.05
C GLU A 433 -1.49 13.44 -10.22
N TYR A 434 -0.60 13.00 -11.12
CA TYR A 434 0.65 13.68 -11.43
C TYR A 434 0.87 13.71 -12.93
N ASP A 435 1.49 14.76 -13.45
CA ASP A 435 1.75 14.86 -14.88
C ASP A 435 2.75 13.80 -15.34
N VAL A 436 3.81 13.58 -14.55
CA VAL A 436 4.84 12.57 -14.81
C VAL A 436 4.96 11.63 -13.62
N VAL A 437 4.90 10.33 -13.89
CA VAL A 437 5.06 9.29 -12.86
C VAL A 437 6.26 8.40 -13.19
N TYR A 438 7.08 8.15 -12.18
CA TYR A 438 8.18 7.17 -12.18
C TYR A 438 7.80 6.01 -11.26
N LEU A 439 7.74 4.78 -11.79
CA LEU A 439 7.46 3.60 -10.97
C LEU A 439 8.75 2.98 -10.45
N VAL A 440 8.72 2.50 -9.23
CA VAL A 440 9.79 1.68 -8.64
C VAL A 440 9.62 0.23 -9.08
N ASP A 441 10.72 -0.53 -9.18
CA ASP A 441 10.71 -1.95 -9.58
C ASP A 441 10.47 -2.87 -8.37
N ASP A 442 9.35 -2.63 -7.66
CA ASP A 442 8.96 -3.39 -6.47
C ASP A 442 7.51 -3.93 -6.55
N PHE A 443 6.88 -3.84 -7.73
CA PHE A 443 5.57 -4.39 -8.00
C PHE A 443 5.63 -5.83 -8.51
N ILE A 444 4.47 -6.48 -8.54
CA ILE A 444 4.33 -7.80 -9.14
C ILE A 444 4.63 -7.77 -10.65
N THR A 445 5.28 -8.80 -11.16
CA THR A 445 5.55 -8.98 -12.59
C THR A 445 4.78 -10.18 -13.14
N GLU A 446 4.56 -10.20 -14.46
CA GLU A 446 3.90 -11.31 -15.13
C GLU A 446 4.64 -12.64 -14.90
N ASP A 447 5.97 -12.65 -15.03
CA ASP A 447 6.82 -13.81 -14.78
C ASP A 447 6.70 -14.34 -13.34
N ARG A 448 6.57 -13.42 -12.36
CA ARG A 448 6.40 -13.82 -10.96
C ARG A 448 5.04 -14.47 -10.72
N LEU A 449 3.98 -13.96 -11.33
CA LEU A 449 2.63 -14.56 -11.26
C LEU A 449 2.63 -15.99 -11.84
N GLU A 450 3.25 -16.20 -12.99
CA GLU A 450 3.37 -17.53 -13.61
C GLU A 450 4.12 -18.52 -12.72
N LYS A 451 5.27 -18.11 -12.16
CA LYS A 451 6.07 -18.92 -11.23
C LYS A 451 5.30 -19.28 -9.96
N LEU A 452 4.55 -18.33 -9.39
CA LEU A 452 3.72 -18.56 -8.20
C LEU A 452 2.62 -19.57 -8.49
N LYS A 453 1.92 -19.42 -9.62
CA LYS A 453 0.87 -20.37 -10.06
C LYS A 453 1.42 -21.79 -10.21
N ALA A 454 2.59 -21.93 -10.84
CA ALA A 454 3.24 -23.23 -11.00
C ALA A 454 3.59 -23.85 -9.63
N ARG A 455 4.19 -23.06 -8.72
CA ARG A 455 4.59 -23.52 -7.38
C ARG A 455 3.40 -23.93 -6.50
N GLU A 456 2.30 -23.17 -6.50
CA GLU A 456 1.11 -23.50 -5.72
C GLU A 456 0.43 -24.78 -6.26
N LYS A 457 0.41 -24.92 -7.58
CA LYS A 457 -0.07 -26.16 -8.23
C LYS A 457 0.77 -27.39 -7.84
N GLU A 458 2.10 -27.27 -7.83
CA GLU A 458 3.01 -28.34 -7.39
C GLU A 458 2.80 -28.74 -5.93
N LYS A 459 2.50 -27.78 -5.07
CA LYS A 459 2.27 -28.00 -3.63
C LYS A 459 0.85 -28.48 -3.31
N GLY A 460 -0.05 -28.56 -4.29
CA GLY A 460 -1.47 -28.88 -4.06
C GLY A 460 -2.21 -27.85 -3.22
N GLN A 461 -1.67 -26.62 -3.12
CA GLN A 461 -2.29 -25.51 -2.40
C GLN A 461 -3.23 -24.74 -3.33
N SER A 462 -4.33 -24.22 -2.76
CA SER A 462 -5.22 -23.35 -3.52
C SER A 462 -4.58 -21.98 -3.74
N LEU A 463 -4.66 -21.47 -4.97
CA LEU A 463 -4.16 -20.14 -5.33
C LEU A 463 -4.83 -19.06 -4.48
N GLN A 464 -4.05 -18.18 -3.85
CA GLN A 464 -4.56 -17.03 -3.10
C GLN A 464 -5.01 -15.91 -4.07
N ILE A 465 -6.08 -16.17 -4.82
CA ILE A 465 -6.57 -15.30 -5.91
C ILE A 465 -6.78 -13.86 -5.44
N ALA A 466 -7.39 -13.65 -4.28
CA ALA A 466 -7.66 -12.31 -3.74
C ALA A 466 -6.38 -11.49 -3.54
N LYS A 467 -5.33 -12.10 -2.98
CA LYS A 467 -4.03 -11.46 -2.76
C LYS A 467 -3.36 -11.07 -4.08
N TRP A 468 -3.33 -11.97 -5.05
CA TRP A 468 -2.69 -11.68 -6.33
C TRP A 468 -3.49 -10.70 -7.19
N ASN A 469 -4.82 -10.73 -7.11
CA ASN A 469 -5.67 -9.69 -7.71
C ASN A 469 -5.35 -8.30 -7.12
N GLU A 470 -5.14 -8.21 -5.80
CA GLU A 470 -4.76 -6.95 -5.15
C GLU A 470 -3.38 -6.46 -5.62
N GLU A 471 -2.39 -7.35 -5.77
CA GLU A 471 -1.07 -6.96 -6.29
C GLU A 471 -1.14 -6.41 -7.74
N ILE A 472 -1.97 -7.01 -8.60
CA ILE A 472 -2.23 -6.49 -9.95
C ILE A 472 -2.94 -5.14 -9.88
N ASN A 473 -3.94 -5.01 -9.00
CA ASN A 473 -4.65 -3.75 -8.78
C ASN A 473 -3.71 -2.63 -8.30
N LEU A 474 -2.73 -2.93 -7.45
CA LEU A 474 -1.72 -1.96 -7.01
C LEU A 474 -0.92 -1.41 -8.18
N LEU A 475 -0.49 -2.25 -9.12
CA LEU A 475 0.19 -1.79 -10.33
C LEU A 475 -0.76 -0.99 -11.24
N TYR A 476 -2.00 -1.44 -11.43
CA TYR A 476 -3.03 -0.68 -12.17
C TYR A 476 -3.28 0.70 -11.57
N VAL A 477 -3.42 0.80 -10.25
CA VAL A 477 -3.56 2.08 -9.57
C VAL A 477 -2.35 2.95 -9.81
N ALA A 478 -1.13 2.41 -9.70
CA ALA A 478 0.10 3.17 -9.87
C ALA A 478 0.24 3.76 -11.29
N VAL A 479 0.01 2.97 -12.35
CA VAL A 479 0.10 3.45 -13.73
C VAL A 479 -0.98 4.48 -14.05
N THR A 480 -2.18 4.35 -13.49
CA THR A 480 -3.30 5.28 -13.70
C THR A 480 -3.18 6.59 -12.92
N ARG A 481 -2.08 6.80 -12.17
CA ARG A 481 -1.79 8.11 -11.55
C ARG A 481 -1.18 9.10 -12.53
N ALA A 482 -0.57 8.61 -13.63
CA ALA A 482 0.02 9.47 -14.64
C ALA A 482 -1.06 10.16 -15.50
N ARG A 483 -0.93 11.48 -15.69
CA ARG A 483 -1.79 12.25 -16.58
C ARG A 483 -1.19 12.37 -17.97
N TYR A 484 0.14 12.54 -18.06
CA TYR A 484 0.83 12.80 -19.32
C TYR A 484 1.90 11.76 -19.63
N LYS A 485 2.84 11.48 -18.71
CA LYS A 485 3.96 10.59 -18.99
C LYS A 485 4.22 9.60 -17.85
N LEU A 486 4.48 8.38 -18.23
CA LEU A 486 4.81 7.28 -17.31
C LEU A 486 6.19 6.72 -17.67
N TYR A 487 7.09 6.70 -16.69
CA TYR A 487 8.35 5.96 -16.73
C TYR A 487 8.18 4.67 -15.91
N ILE A 488 8.30 3.53 -16.57
CA ILE A 488 8.00 2.21 -15.99
C ILE A 488 9.18 1.26 -16.20
N PRO A 489 9.61 0.49 -15.17
CA PRO A 489 10.58 -0.60 -15.33
C PRO A 489 10.15 -1.63 -16.36
N GLY A 490 11.10 -2.12 -17.18
CA GLY A 490 10.82 -3.10 -18.23
C GLY A 490 10.04 -4.34 -17.77
N PRO A 491 10.41 -4.98 -16.63
CA PRO A 491 9.69 -6.16 -16.12
C PRO A 491 8.22 -5.95 -15.76
N LEU A 492 7.79 -4.70 -15.57
CA LEU A 492 6.40 -4.34 -15.25
C LEU A 492 5.54 -4.09 -16.50
N ILE A 493 6.14 -4.14 -17.68
CA ILE A 493 5.42 -3.95 -18.95
C ILE A 493 4.90 -5.31 -19.43
N PRO A 494 3.59 -5.42 -19.77
CA PRO A 494 3.04 -6.64 -20.34
C PRO A 494 3.80 -7.09 -21.60
N ARG A 495 3.98 -8.38 -21.79
CA ARG A 495 4.65 -8.95 -22.96
C ARG A 495 3.97 -8.50 -24.26
N GLY A 496 4.75 -8.04 -25.22
CA GLY A 496 4.23 -7.57 -26.52
C GLY A 496 3.56 -6.18 -26.48
N PHE A 497 3.65 -5.45 -25.37
CA PHE A 497 3.11 -4.09 -25.31
C PHE A 497 3.82 -3.17 -26.32
N PRO A 498 3.09 -2.47 -27.20
CA PRO A 498 3.70 -1.60 -28.21
C PRO A 498 4.27 -0.33 -27.56
N ALA A 499 5.40 0.15 -28.04
CA ALA A 499 5.95 1.43 -27.62
C ALA A 499 4.92 2.56 -27.79
N GLY A 500 4.85 3.47 -26.82
CA GLY A 500 3.94 4.61 -26.83
C GLY A 500 4.65 5.94 -26.55
N LYS A 501 4.06 7.04 -26.99
CA LYS A 501 4.60 8.40 -26.77
C LYS A 501 4.69 8.71 -25.26
N HIS A 502 3.69 8.28 -24.49
CA HIS A 502 3.50 8.64 -23.08
C HIS A 502 3.97 7.54 -22.12
N VAL A 503 4.41 6.39 -22.63
CA VAL A 503 4.97 5.28 -21.86
C VAL A 503 6.43 5.08 -22.25
N ALA A 504 7.34 5.33 -21.31
CA ALA A 504 8.78 5.17 -21.51
C ALA A 504 9.33 4.08 -20.58
N THR A 505 10.10 3.15 -21.14
CA THR A 505 10.79 2.14 -20.33
C THR A 505 11.97 2.77 -19.60
N GLN A 506 12.05 2.56 -18.29
CA GLN A 506 13.25 2.92 -17.52
C GLN A 506 14.35 1.90 -17.84
N THR A 507 15.41 2.34 -18.49
CA THR A 507 16.66 1.58 -18.59
C THR A 507 17.42 1.76 -17.28
N ALA A 508 17.92 0.68 -16.69
CA ALA A 508 18.77 0.73 -15.51
C ALA A 508 19.96 1.67 -15.80
N GLY A 509 19.93 2.89 -15.28
CA GLY A 509 21.00 3.86 -15.44
C GLY A 509 20.62 5.31 -15.82
N HIS A 510 19.35 5.65 -15.99
CA HIS A 510 18.96 7.04 -16.35
C HIS A 510 17.87 7.56 -15.40
N ALA A 511 18.28 8.04 -14.22
CA ALA A 511 17.56 9.07 -13.50
C ALA A 511 18.08 10.43 -14.02
N ASN A 512 17.25 11.11 -14.84
CA ASN A 512 17.32 12.53 -15.17
C ASN A 512 18.65 13.15 -15.63
N THR A 513 18.95 13.07 -16.94
CA THR A 513 19.69 14.11 -17.64
C THR A 513 18.97 14.46 -18.95
N GLN A 514 17.81 15.12 -18.84
CA GLN A 514 17.23 15.89 -19.96
C GLN A 514 16.29 16.99 -19.40
N ALA A 515 16.90 18.06 -18.98
CA ALA A 515 16.26 19.38 -18.97
C ALA A 515 17.37 20.41 -19.17
N SER A 516 17.67 20.70 -20.41
CA SER A 516 18.13 21.99 -20.94
C SER A 516 18.98 21.78 -22.20
N SER A 517 18.33 21.78 -23.33
CA SER A 517 18.98 22.10 -24.60
C SER A 517 18.11 23.09 -25.34
N HIS A 518 18.31 24.37 -25.03
CA HIS A 518 18.21 25.46 -26.01
C HIS A 518 19.14 26.57 -25.54
N VAL A 519 19.96 26.98 -26.50
CA VAL A 519 20.64 28.23 -26.70
C VAL A 519 22.18 28.18 -26.74
N SER A 520 22.61 28.36 -27.97
CA SER A 520 23.75 29.08 -28.53
C SER A 520 25.13 28.43 -28.56
N ALA A 521 25.56 28.34 -29.82
CA ALA A 521 26.92 28.11 -30.28
C ALA A 521 27.90 29.20 -29.82
N GLY A 522 29.11 28.78 -29.47
CA GLY A 522 30.20 29.72 -29.33
C GLY A 522 31.43 29.23 -28.57
N LYS A 523 32.46 28.86 -29.32
CA LYS A 523 33.90 28.82 -28.95
C LYS A 523 34.47 27.61 -28.18
N LYS A 524 35.28 26.83 -28.93
CA LYS A 524 36.36 25.98 -28.41
C LYS A 524 37.37 26.78 -27.56
N PRO A 525 37.93 26.19 -26.50
CA PRO A 525 39.37 25.99 -26.48
C PRO A 525 39.85 24.59 -25.99
N THR A 526 40.82 24.12 -26.73
CA THR A 526 42.06 23.38 -26.40
C THR A 526 42.11 22.37 -25.24
N ALA A 527 42.62 21.22 -25.65
CA ALA A 527 42.91 20.00 -24.90
C ALA A 527 43.87 20.16 -23.71
N SER A 528 43.51 19.44 -22.61
CA SER A 528 44.54 18.69 -21.82
C SER A 528 43.85 17.74 -20.84
N SER A 529 44.52 16.58 -20.60
CA SER A 529 44.27 15.55 -19.59
C SER A 529 43.11 14.56 -19.78
N HIS A 530 43.31 13.58 -20.66
CA HIS A 530 42.33 12.52 -20.97
C HIS A 530 42.59 11.18 -20.21
N ASP A 531 43.62 11.04 -19.36
CA ASP A 531 43.94 9.75 -18.73
C ASP A 531 43.28 9.43 -17.40
N GLY A 532 42.72 10.43 -16.70
CA GLY A 532 42.06 10.20 -15.42
C GLY A 532 40.61 9.71 -15.53
N LYS A 533 39.89 10.08 -16.59
CA LYS A 533 38.46 9.74 -16.76
C LYS A 533 38.24 8.31 -17.28
N ALA A 534 39.13 7.79 -18.09
CA ALA A 534 39.03 6.41 -18.61
C ALA A 534 39.23 5.36 -17.51
N ALA A 535 40.17 5.62 -16.59
CA ALA A 535 40.39 4.73 -15.44
C ALA A 535 39.23 4.76 -14.41
N GLN A 536 38.55 5.92 -14.28
CA GLN A 536 37.39 6.04 -13.38
C GLN A 536 36.13 5.43 -14.01
N LEU A 537 35.95 5.52 -15.31
CA LEU A 537 34.86 4.87 -16.05
C LEU A 537 35.02 3.34 -16.07
N SER A 538 36.23 2.83 -16.23
CA SER A 538 36.48 1.38 -16.19
C SER A 538 36.27 0.80 -14.78
N ARG A 539 36.63 1.53 -13.72
CA ARG A 539 36.32 1.16 -12.33
C ARG A 539 34.82 1.18 -12.02
N LEU A 540 34.08 2.14 -12.55
CA LEU A 540 32.61 2.23 -12.42
C LEU A 540 31.89 1.13 -13.22
N GLN A 541 32.40 0.76 -14.41
CA GLN A 541 31.85 -0.33 -15.22
C GLN A 541 32.16 -1.70 -14.59
N ALA A 542 33.33 -1.88 -14.01
CA ALA A 542 33.68 -3.10 -13.27
C ALA A 542 32.85 -3.24 -11.98
N SER A 543 32.56 -2.16 -11.28
CA SER A 543 31.67 -2.17 -10.11
C SER A 543 30.20 -2.44 -10.50
N ARG A 544 29.74 -1.95 -11.67
CA ARG A 544 28.40 -2.23 -12.20
C ARG A 544 28.20 -3.69 -12.58
N GLN A 545 29.16 -4.29 -13.28
CA GLN A 545 29.11 -5.73 -13.60
C GLN A 545 29.15 -6.62 -12.35
N LYS A 546 29.86 -6.19 -11.28
CA LYS A 546 29.82 -6.86 -9.97
C LYS A 546 28.48 -6.74 -9.27
N THR A 547 27.80 -5.59 -9.39
CA THR A 547 26.49 -5.34 -8.77
C THR A 547 25.36 -6.09 -9.50
N GLU A 548 25.43 -6.22 -10.82
CA GLU A 548 24.48 -7.03 -11.61
C GLU A 548 24.64 -8.53 -11.33
N ARG A 549 25.87 -9.05 -11.23
CA ARG A 549 26.11 -10.43 -10.78
C ARG A 549 25.65 -10.69 -9.34
N LYS A 550 25.74 -9.70 -8.44
CA LYS A 550 25.22 -9.81 -7.07
C LYS A 550 23.68 -9.93 -7.01
N LYS A 551 22.94 -9.28 -7.92
CA LYS A 551 21.48 -9.39 -7.97
C LYS A 551 20.99 -10.75 -8.45
N ASP A 552 21.68 -11.38 -9.39
CA ASP A 552 21.27 -12.69 -9.95
C ASP A 552 21.52 -13.87 -9.00
N THR A 553 22.49 -13.77 -8.09
CA THR A 553 22.87 -14.87 -7.17
C THR A 553 22.37 -14.67 -5.74
N ALA A 554 21.97 -13.47 -5.35
CA ALA A 554 21.57 -13.12 -3.97
C ALA A 554 20.35 -13.93 -3.45
N TYR A 555 19.49 -14.41 -4.34
CA TYR A 555 18.24 -15.13 -3.99
C TYR A 555 18.24 -16.60 -4.45
N GLN A 556 19.35 -17.12 -4.97
CA GLN A 556 19.44 -18.54 -5.33
C GLN A 556 19.70 -19.41 -4.09
N PRO A 557 19.13 -20.63 -4.00
CA PRO A 557 19.43 -21.53 -2.89
C PRO A 557 20.93 -21.87 -2.83
N TRP A 558 21.44 -22.13 -1.62
CA TRP A 558 22.78 -22.69 -1.43
C TRP A 558 22.78 -24.15 -1.88
N THR A 559 23.67 -24.50 -2.80
CA THR A 559 23.88 -25.88 -3.22
C THR A 559 25.02 -26.53 -2.42
N ALA A 560 25.10 -27.85 -2.43
CA ALA A 560 26.17 -28.58 -1.74
C ALA A 560 27.60 -28.21 -2.25
N GLU A 561 27.72 -27.83 -3.53
CA GLU A 561 28.97 -27.35 -4.13
C GLU A 561 29.33 -25.97 -3.58
N LEU A 562 28.40 -25.04 -3.55
CA LEU A 562 28.61 -23.69 -2.99
C LEU A 562 28.93 -23.75 -1.49
N ASP A 563 28.34 -24.69 -0.76
CA ASP A 563 28.63 -24.90 0.66
C ASP A 563 30.08 -25.40 0.87
N LYS A 564 30.58 -26.32 0.02
CA LYS A 564 31.96 -26.79 0.07
C LYS A 564 32.95 -25.66 -0.23
N GLU A 565 32.67 -24.84 -1.26
CA GLU A 565 33.51 -23.69 -1.59
C GLU A 565 33.54 -22.66 -0.47
N LEU A 566 32.36 -22.34 0.08
CA LEU A 566 32.20 -21.42 1.19
C LEU A 566 32.98 -21.87 2.42
N THR A 567 32.84 -23.15 2.78
CA THR A 567 33.54 -23.75 3.90
C THR A 567 35.05 -23.75 3.69
N ALA A 568 35.54 -24.07 2.47
CA ALA A 568 36.95 -24.01 2.13
C ALA A 568 37.52 -22.60 2.27
N MET A 569 36.81 -21.57 1.79
CA MET A 569 37.24 -20.18 1.96
C MET A 569 37.28 -19.75 3.42
N ALA A 570 36.31 -20.20 4.23
CA ALA A 570 36.30 -19.91 5.65
C ALA A 570 37.45 -20.59 6.41
N TYR A 571 37.79 -21.84 6.09
CA TYR A 571 38.96 -22.54 6.66
C TYR A 571 40.31 -21.89 6.30
N THR A 572 40.40 -21.23 5.14
CA THR A 572 41.60 -20.46 4.76
C THR A 572 41.67 -19.07 5.39
N GLY A 573 40.69 -18.70 6.24
CA GLY A 573 40.67 -17.42 6.94
C GLY A 573 40.24 -16.24 6.06
N ALA A 574 39.59 -16.49 4.92
CA ALA A 574 39.09 -15.41 4.08
C ALA A 574 38.09 -14.52 4.83
N PRO A 575 38.18 -13.17 4.72
CA PRO A 575 37.17 -12.28 5.33
C PRO A 575 35.77 -12.52 4.76
N ILE A 576 34.74 -12.39 5.60
CA ILE A 576 33.32 -12.54 5.19
C ILE A 576 32.96 -11.62 4.01
N GLY A 577 33.54 -10.41 3.97
CA GLY A 577 33.37 -9.49 2.85
C GLY A 577 33.88 -10.05 1.52
N THR A 578 35.06 -10.70 1.55
CA THR A 578 35.66 -11.36 0.37
C THR A 578 34.83 -12.55 -0.10
N MET A 579 34.32 -13.36 0.83
CA MET A 579 33.40 -14.45 0.54
C MET A 579 32.06 -13.93 -0.04
N ALA A 580 31.50 -12.87 0.54
CA ALA A 580 30.29 -12.24 0.03
C ALA A 580 30.45 -11.74 -1.41
N ASP A 581 31.59 -11.11 -1.72
CA ASP A 581 31.92 -10.66 -3.08
C ASP A 581 32.11 -11.81 -4.05
N TYR A 582 32.74 -12.92 -3.60
CA TYR A 582 32.97 -14.10 -4.42
C TYR A 582 31.66 -14.79 -4.81
N PHE A 583 30.75 -15.01 -3.87
CA PHE A 583 29.46 -15.67 -4.10
C PHE A 583 28.39 -14.74 -4.64
N GLY A 584 28.66 -13.44 -4.79
CA GLY A 584 27.67 -12.45 -5.20
C GLY A 584 26.50 -12.30 -4.21
N ARG A 585 26.74 -12.54 -2.90
CA ARG A 585 25.74 -12.55 -1.83
C ARG A 585 26.04 -11.48 -0.79
N THR A 586 25.05 -11.17 0.06
CA THR A 586 25.28 -10.25 1.18
C THR A 586 26.18 -10.89 2.24
N LYS A 587 26.90 -10.07 3.01
CA LYS A 587 27.73 -10.54 4.13
C LYS A 587 26.91 -11.33 5.14
N GLY A 588 25.65 -10.88 5.40
CA GLY A 588 24.71 -11.56 6.29
C GLY A 588 24.31 -12.95 5.79
N ALA A 589 24.05 -13.10 4.48
CA ALA A 589 23.71 -14.40 3.89
C ALA A 589 24.86 -15.39 4.00
N VAL A 590 26.10 -14.92 3.79
CA VAL A 590 27.32 -15.74 3.95
C VAL A 590 27.53 -16.14 5.40
N TYR A 591 27.39 -15.20 6.33
CA TYR A 591 27.53 -15.46 7.77
C TYR A 591 26.49 -16.47 8.27
N SER A 592 25.22 -16.26 7.92
CA SER A 592 24.12 -17.16 8.30
C SER A 592 24.34 -18.57 7.72
N ARG A 593 24.89 -18.69 6.51
CA ARG A 593 25.17 -20.00 5.92
C ARG A 593 26.32 -20.71 6.60
N LEU A 594 27.41 -20.00 6.90
CA LEU A 594 28.52 -20.54 7.68
C LEU A 594 28.11 -21.00 9.08
N LYS A 595 27.23 -20.25 9.75
CA LYS A 595 26.64 -20.65 11.03
C LYS A 595 25.82 -21.93 10.89
N LYS A 596 24.98 -22.06 9.85
CA LYS A 596 24.22 -23.29 9.56
C LYS A 596 25.12 -24.50 9.23
N LEU A 597 26.30 -24.24 8.67
CA LEU A 597 27.32 -25.28 8.39
C LEU A 597 28.21 -25.58 9.61
N GLY A 598 27.93 -24.96 10.77
CA GLY A 598 28.64 -25.22 12.02
C GLY A 598 30.04 -24.57 12.12
N TYR A 599 30.34 -23.58 11.28
CA TYR A 599 31.63 -22.88 11.28
C TYR A 599 31.75 -21.87 12.44
N PHE A 600 30.64 -21.31 12.90
CA PHE A 600 30.54 -20.46 14.09
C PHE A 600 29.66 -21.15 15.11
N SER A 601 30.17 -21.34 16.32
CA SER A 601 29.40 -21.85 17.48
C SER A 601 28.63 -20.71 18.13
#